data_a2bb8e16b1e71b679ec6f72a4e419a30
#
_entry.id   a2bb8e16b1e71b679ec6f72a4e419a30
#
_cell.length_a   1.000
_cell.length_b   1.000
_cell.length_c   1.000
_cell.angle_alpha   90.00
_cell.angle_beta   90.00
_cell.angle_gamma   90.00
#
_symmetry.space_group_name_H-M   'P 1'
#
loop_
_entity.id
_entity.type
_entity.pdbx_description
1 polymer ?
#
loop_
_entity_poly.entity_id
_entity_poly.type
_entity_poly.pdbx_seq_one_letter_code
_entity_poly.pdbx_strand_id
1 'polypeptide(L)'
;MLPTRKVNDVHMHMGKSSKIKRHLLSEDIYHYREEFGLDHMMIFTLDVDINENNSEIINLSKKHDFLHGLYWIQQSQVTRDVEILSKELGDGLSGVKFHGVFENRSIADPIYEPILEVLDKKKSSLLVHCGRFKDGSPESNSSYLHALEVGKKFSNINVIFGHMGGNDTGIVKSAVNAAKEFSNIFFETSGISTPLRVEYAVELLGSERVLFGSDFPWCSYRSMYWGVEDALVSEEAKENIFSKNFLRLFT
;
A
#
# COMPACT_ATOMS: atom_id res chain seq x y z
N MET A 1 -5.12 -12.72 -22.52
CA MET A 1 -6.34 -12.31 -21.84
C MET A 1 -6.01 -12.17 -20.36
N LEU A 2 -6.47 -11.12 -19.69
CA LEU A 2 -6.48 -11.11 -18.24
C LEU A 2 -7.55 -12.11 -17.80
N PRO A 3 -7.36 -12.84 -16.72
CA PRO A 3 -8.33 -13.81 -16.25
C PRO A 3 -9.61 -13.13 -15.74
N THR A 4 -10.66 -13.91 -15.62
CA THR A 4 -12.01 -13.51 -15.20
C THR A 4 -12.15 -13.29 -13.68
N ARG A 5 -11.05 -13.13 -12.97
CA ARG A 5 -11.00 -12.98 -11.52
C ARG A 5 -11.34 -11.53 -11.13
N LYS A 6 -12.13 -11.35 -10.09
CA LYS A 6 -12.28 -10.03 -9.43
C LYS A 6 -10.97 -9.65 -8.79
N VAL A 7 -10.50 -8.44 -9.07
CA VAL A 7 -9.23 -7.94 -8.55
C VAL A 7 -9.42 -6.56 -7.92
N ASN A 8 -8.88 -6.39 -6.73
CA ASN A 8 -8.77 -5.12 -6.04
C ASN A 8 -7.29 -4.83 -5.78
N ASP A 9 -6.82 -3.67 -6.17
CA ASP A 9 -5.41 -3.29 -6.10
C ASP A 9 -5.18 -2.28 -4.97
N VAL A 10 -4.35 -2.63 -3.97
CA VAL A 10 -4.06 -1.76 -2.83
C VAL A 10 -2.87 -0.82 -3.05
N HIS A 11 -2.22 -0.85 -4.22
CA HIS A 11 -0.99 -0.09 -4.45
C HIS A 11 -0.91 0.45 -5.88
N MET A 12 -1.59 1.57 -6.12
CA MET A 12 -1.50 2.29 -7.40
C MET A 12 -1.18 3.76 -7.16
N HIS A 13 -0.28 4.29 -7.99
CA HIS A 13 0.12 5.70 -7.90
C HIS A 13 -0.58 6.55 -8.95
N MET A 14 -1.16 7.67 -8.52
CA MET A 14 -1.73 8.70 -9.39
C MET A 14 -0.81 9.93 -9.48
N GLY A 15 -0.90 10.63 -10.60
CA GLY A 15 -0.13 11.85 -10.84
C GLY A 15 1.08 11.63 -11.74
N LYS A 16 2.02 12.57 -11.68
CA LYS A 16 3.25 12.57 -12.47
C LYS A 16 4.46 12.24 -11.60
N SER A 17 5.48 11.64 -12.21
CA SER A 17 6.77 11.42 -11.59
C SER A 17 7.88 12.08 -12.39
N SER A 18 8.91 12.57 -11.68
CA SER A 18 10.14 13.05 -12.29
C SER A 18 11.01 11.94 -12.89
N LYS A 19 10.74 10.68 -12.53
CA LYS A 19 11.60 9.51 -12.81
C LYS A 19 11.07 8.58 -13.90
N ILE A 20 9.75 8.55 -14.13
CA ILE A 20 9.12 7.68 -15.12
C ILE A 20 8.23 8.48 -16.08
N LYS A 21 8.10 7.98 -17.32
CA LYS A 21 7.27 8.64 -18.35
C LYS A 21 5.82 8.18 -18.36
N ARG A 22 5.54 7.02 -17.76
CA ARG A 22 4.19 6.48 -17.65
C ARG A 22 3.51 7.09 -16.43
N HIS A 23 2.30 7.57 -16.60
CA HIS A 23 1.52 8.19 -15.53
C HIS A 23 0.13 7.52 -15.44
N LEU A 24 -0.52 7.64 -14.29
CA LEU A 24 -1.94 7.42 -14.10
C LEU A 24 -2.53 8.77 -13.70
N LEU A 25 -3.23 9.41 -14.61
CA LEU A 25 -3.93 10.67 -14.37
C LEU A 25 -5.41 10.39 -14.09
N SER A 26 -6.11 11.37 -13.55
CA SER A 26 -7.54 11.24 -13.22
C SER A 26 -8.40 10.86 -14.44
N GLU A 27 -8.06 11.35 -15.61
CA GLU A 27 -8.73 11.00 -16.88
C GLU A 27 -8.48 9.56 -17.32
N ASP A 28 -7.38 8.93 -16.87
CA ASP A 28 -6.98 7.57 -17.24
C ASP A 28 -7.59 6.50 -16.34
N ILE A 29 -8.13 6.88 -15.17
CA ILE A 29 -8.59 5.94 -14.12
C ILE A 29 -9.57 4.91 -14.68
N TYR A 30 -10.58 5.34 -15.43
CA TYR A 30 -11.56 4.41 -15.99
C TYR A 30 -10.95 3.48 -17.01
N HIS A 31 -10.05 4.01 -17.88
CA HIS A 31 -9.36 3.21 -18.87
C HIS A 31 -8.55 2.09 -18.21
N TYR A 32 -7.72 2.41 -17.20
CA TYR A 32 -6.91 1.39 -16.51
C TYR A 32 -7.74 0.45 -15.64
N ARG A 33 -8.84 0.95 -15.07
CA ARG A 33 -9.80 0.10 -14.37
C ARG A 33 -10.36 -0.99 -15.29
N GLU A 34 -10.77 -0.61 -16.50
CA GLU A 34 -11.27 -1.54 -17.51
C GLU A 34 -10.15 -2.43 -18.07
N GLU A 35 -9.01 -1.85 -18.44
CA GLU A 35 -7.86 -2.59 -18.99
C GLU A 35 -7.38 -3.69 -18.04
N PHE A 36 -7.37 -3.43 -16.74
CA PHE A 36 -6.89 -4.38 -15.74
C PHE A 36 -8.01 -5.23 -15.11
N GLY A 37 -9.26 -4.92 -15.37
CA GLY A 37 -10.40 -5.64 -14.79
C GLY A 37 -10.53 -5.44 -13.28
N LEU A 38 -10.32 -4.21 -12.80
CA LEU A 38 -10.33 -3.90 -11.38
C LEU A 38 -11.75 -3.58 -10.88
N ASP A 39 -12.15 -4.18 -9.76
CA ASP A 39 -13.37 -3.81 -9.05
C ASP A 39 -13.10 -2.56 -8.19
N HIS A 40 -12.05 -2.56 -7.37
CA HIS A 40 -11.62 -1.44 -6.53
C HIS A 40 -10.13 -1.14 -6.71
N MET A 41 -9.76 0.13 -6.50
CA MET A 41 -8.41 0.65 -6.64
C MET A 41 -8.07 1.52 -5.43
N MET A 42 -6.96 1.21 -4.74
CA MET A 42 -6.39 2.13 -3.76
C MET A 42 -5.34 2.99 -4.43
N ILE A 43 -5.53 4.30 -4.38
CA ILE A 43 -4.71 5.27 -5.09
C ILE A 43 -4.05 6.27 -4.14
N PHE A 44 -2.82 6.64 -4.45
CA PHE A 44 -2.06 7.70 -3.77
C PHE A 44 -1.08 8.34 -4.75
N THR A 45 -0.54 9.50 -4.36
CA THR A 45 0.27 10.32 -5.28
C THR A 45 1.61 9.68 -5.66
N LEU A 46 2.19 10.17 -6.77
CA LEU A 46 3.60 10.06 -7.09
C LEU A 46 4.40 11.22 -6.45
N ASP A 47 5.69 11.34 -6.78
CA ASP A 47 6.68 12.22 -6.16
C ASP A 47 6.62 13.69 -6.60
N VAL A 48 5.71 14.07 -7.49
CA VAL A 48 5.53 15.43 -8.00
C VAL A 48 4.15 15.97 -7.61
N ASP A 49 4.06 17.23 -7.23
CA ASP A 49 2.81 17.94 -6.89
C ASP A 49 1.97 17.20 -5.81
N ILE A 50 2.65 16.72 -4.75
CA ILE A 50 2.06 15.83 -3.74
C ILE A 50 0.78 16.44 -3.12
N ASN A 51 0.78 17.73 -2.79
CA ASN A 51 -0.35 18.37 -2.12
C ASN A 51 -1.58 18.51 -3.03
N GLU A 52 -1.34 18.88 -4.28
CA GLU A 52 -2.37 18.99 -5.32
C GLU A 52 -2.98 17.62 -5.60
N ASN A 53 -2.14 16.62 -5.78
CA ASN A 53 -2.58 15.23 -6.00
C ASN A 53 -3.31 14.65 -4.78
N ASN A 54 -2.85 14.89 -3.56
CA ASN A 54 -3.58 14.49 -2.35
C ASN A 54 -4.99 15.08 -2.32
N SER A 55 -5.14 16.36 -2.69
CA SER A 55 -6.44 17.03 -2.75
C SER A 55 -7.34 16.45 -3.84
N GLU A 56 -6.77 16.14 -5.00
CA GLU A 56 -7.49 15.48 -6.11
C GLU A 56 -7.93 14.06 -5.74
N ILE A 57 -7.06 13.27 -5.08
CA ILE A 57 -7.36 11.93 -4.60
C ILE A 57 -8.54 11.93 -3.62
N ILE A 58 -8.56 12.86 -2.66
CA ILE A 58 -9.69 13.01 -1.74
C ILE A 58 -11.00 13.24 -2.51
N ASN A 59 -10.99 14.17 -3.48
CA ASN A 59 -12.17 14.49 -4.26
C ASN A 59 -12.65 13.32 -5.13
N LEU A 60 -11.72 12.60 -5.77
CA LEU A 60 -12.04 11.44 -6.58
C LEU A 60 -12.60 10.28 -5.75
N SER A 61 -12.02 10.03 -4.57
CA SER A 61 -12.48 8.96 -3.69
C SER A 61 -13.87 9.24 -3.12
N LYS A 62 -14.22 10.51 -2.87
CA LYS A 62 -15.60 10.91 -2.49
C LYS A 62 -16.60 10.74 -3.64
N LYS A 63 -16.13 10.83 -4.87
CA LYS A 63 -16.99 10.78 -6.08
C LYS A 63 -17.23 9.37 -6.58
N HIS A 64 -16.31 8.44 -6.30
CA HIS A 64 -16.31 7.10 -6.90
C HIS A 64 -16.11 6.02 -5.85
N ASP A 65 -17.10 5.21 -5.59
CA ASP A 65 -17.09 4.13 -4.58
C ASP A 65 -16.02 3.06 -4.81
N PHE A 66 -15.52 2.92 -6.04
CA PHE A 66 -14.44 1.99 -6.36
C PHE A 66 -13.04 2.55 -6.11
N LEU A 67 -12.91 3.86 -5.77
CA LEU A 67 -11.64 4.49 -5.45
C LEU A 67 -11.47 4.67 -3.94
N HIS A 68 -10.32 4.27 -3.45
CA HIS A 68 -9.93 4.38 -2.04
C HIS A 68 -8.65 5.19 -1.93
N GLY A 69 -8.74 6.42 -1.42
CA GLY A 69 -7.60 7.32 -1.31
C GLY A 69 -6.69 7.00 -0.12
N LEU A 70 -5.36 6.99 -0.35
CA LEU A 70 -4.38 7.14 0.71
C LEU A 70 -3.73 8.51 0.61
N TYR A 71 -3.67 9.20 1.73
CA TYR A 71 -3.00 10.49 1.84
C TYR A 71 -1.49 10.28 2.04
N TRP A 72 -0.66 10.85 1.15
CA TRP A 72 0.79 10.82 1.33
C TRP A 72 1.21 11.90 2.33
N ILE A 73 1.71 11.49 3.49
CA ILE A 73 2.14 12.39 4.56
C ILE A 73 3.58 12.87 4.34
N GLN A 74 3.84 14.12 4.77
CA GLN A 74 5.13 14.78 4.64
C GLN A 74 5.62 15.32 5.99
N GLN A 75 6.89 15.09 6.35
CA GLN A 75 7.47 15.57 7.61
C GLN A 75 7.37 17.08 7.81
N SER A 76 7.41 17.85 6.71
CA SER A 76 7.32 19.32 6.75
C SER A 76 5.91 19.84 7.02
N GLN A 77 4.88 18.99 7.00
CA GLN A 77 3.47 19.39 7.03
C GLN A 77 2.62 18.65 8.09
N VAL A 78 3.24 18.00 9.07
CA VAL A 78 2.58 17.13 10.05
C VAL A 78 1.34 17.79 10.68
N THR A 79 1.42 19.04 11.11
CA THR A 79 0.27 19.76 11.70
C THR A 79 -0.91 19.86 10.73
N ARG A 80 -0.65 20.25 9.47
CA ARG A 80 -1.66 20.31 8.40
C ARG A 80 -2.22 18.93 8.09
N ASP A 81 -1.34 17.93 8.02
CA ASP A 81 -1.74 16.55 7.72
C ASP A 81 -2.68 16.00 8.80
N VAL A 82 -2.42 16.28 10.09
CA VAL A 82 -3.31 15.92 11.22
C VAL A 82 -4.70 16.53 11.06
N GLU A 83 -4.81 17.81 10.68
CA GLU A 83 -6.09 18.48 10.45
C GLU A 83 -6.88 17.84 9.31
N ILE A 84 -6.22 17.60 8.17
CA ILE A 84 -6.83 16.95 6.99
C ILE A 84 -7.28 15.53 7.34
N LEU A 85 -6.40 14.71 7.92
CA LEU A 85 -6.70 13.33 8.26
C LEU A 85 -7.81 13.19 9.29
N SER A 86 -7.85 14.08 10.30
CA SER A 86 -8.93 14.10 11.31
C SER A 86 -10.30 14.28 10.67
N LYS A 87 -10.39 15.04 9.57
CA LYS A 87 -11.63 15.32 8.84
C LYS A 87 -11.93 14.24 7.80
N GLU A 88 -10.95 13.88 6.96
CA GLU A 88 -11.18 13.16 5.72
C GLU A 88 -11.13 11.63 5.88
N LEU A 89 -10.53 11.09 6.95
CA LEU A 89 -10.51 9.64 7.20
C LEU A 89 -11.92 9.11 7.47
N GLY A 90 -12.35 8.18 6.62
CA GLY A 90 -13.71 7.62 6.60
C GLY A 90 -14.70 8.39 5.75
N ASP A 91 -14.28 9.52 5.09
CA ASP A 91 -15.10 10.33 4.19
C ASP A 91 -14.37 10.71 2.88
N GLY A 92 -13.53 9.85 2.35
CA GLY A 92 -12.74 10.09 1.12
C GLY A 92 -11.33 9.55 1.23
N LEU A 93 -10.86 9.28 2.46
CA LEU A 93 -9.58 8.62 2.69
C LEU A 93 -9.77 7.31 3.46
N SER A 94 -9.13 6.26 2.97
CA SER A 94 -9.06 4.95 3.62
C SER A 94 -7.83 4.79 4.51
N GLY A 95 -6.89 5.74 4.44
CA GLY A 95 -5.66 5.68 5.23
C GLY A 95 -4.57 6.63 4.74
N VAL A 96 -3.34 6.26 5.05
CA VAL A 96 -2.14 7.05 4.79
C VAL A 96 -1.11 6.22 4.02
N LYS A 97 -0.40 6.85 3.09
CA LYS A 97 0.84 6.35 2.48
C LYS A 97 2.04 7.04 3.11
N PHE A 98 3.06 6.26 3.43
CA PHE A 98 4.35 6.75 3.90
C PHE A 98 5.52 6.17 3.09
N HIS A 99 6.51 7.01 2.82
CA HIS A 99 7.71 6.63 2.07
C HIS A 99 8.99 7.19 2.71
N GLY A 100 9.62 6.40 3.58
CA GLY A 100 10.75 6.85 4.40
C GLY A 100 11.98 7.34 3.63
N VAL A 101 12.20 6.88 2.39
CA VAL A 101 13.31 7.36 1.56
C VAL A 101 13.06 8.79 1.07
N PHE A 102 11.83 9.11 0.62
CA PHE A 102 11.49 10.47 0.20
C PHE A 102 11.48 11.44 1.37
N GLU A 103 10.98 10.99 2.51
CA GLU A 103 10.96 11.80 3.73
C GLU A 103 12.33 11.89 4.42
N ASN A 104 13.31 11.06 4.00
CA ASN A 104 14.60 10.89 4.68
C ASN A 104 14.43 10.67 6.20
N ARG A 105 13.39 9.96 6.59
CA ARG A 105 12.99 9.75 7.99
C ARG A 105 12.17 8.46 8.13
N SER A 106 12.31 7.80 9.27
CA SER A 106 11.53 6.60 9.61
C SER A 106 10.10 6.97 9.98
N ILE A 107 9.13 6.10 9.65
CA ILE A 107 7.74 6.25 10.12
C ILE A 107 7.62 6.13 11.65
N ALA A 108 8.56 5.47 12.31
CA ALA A 108 8.61 5.36 13.76
C ALA A 108 9.20 6.61 14.46
N ASP A 109 9.62 7.62 13.70
CA ASP A 109 10.11 8.87 14.28
C ASP A 109 8.97 9.59 15.03
N PRO A 110 9.23 10.11 16.25
CA PRO A 110 8.22 10.78 17.08
C PRO A 110 7.49 11.94 16.40
N ILE A 111 8.06 12.54 15.36
CA ILE A 111 7.40 13.62 14.62
C ILE A 111 6.05 13.18 14.01
N TYR A 112 5.91 11.88 13.64
CA TYR A 112 4.70 11.34 13.06
C TYR A 112 3.69 10.84 14.10
N GLU A 113 4.03 10.84 15.40
CA GLU A 113 3.14 10.34 16.45
C GLU A 113 1.74 10.97 16.41
N PRO A 114 1.56 12.30 16.21
CA PRO A 114 0.23 12.90 16.11
C PRO A 114 -0.61 12.35 14.95
N ILE A 115 0.02 12.01 13.83
CA ILE A 115 -0.66 11.38 12.68
C ILE A 115 -1.05 9.93 13.04
N LEU A 116 -0.14 9.17 13.64
CA LEU A 116 -0.39 7.78 14.05
C LEU A 116 -1.51 7.69 15.09
N GLU A 117 -1.61 8.63 16.03
CA GLU A 117 -2.71 8.73 16.98
C GLU A 117 -4.07 8.96 16.29
N VAL A 118 -4.10 9.80 15.25
CA VAL A 118 -5.32 9.99 14.45
C VAL A 118 -5.70 8.71 13.72
N LEU A 119 -4.75 8.01 13.11
CA LEU A 119 -4.98 6.73 12.43
C LEU A 119 -5.50 5.66 13.40
N ASP A 120 -4.88 5.54 14.58
CA ASP A 120 -5.28 4.56 15.60
C ASP A 120 -6.70 4.84 16.12
N LYS A 121 -7.00 6.10 16.43
CA LYS A 121 -8.35 6.52 16.85
C LYS A 121 -9.42 6.26 15.79
N LYS A 122 -9.08 6.46 14.51
CA LYS A 122 -9.98 6.23 13.37
C LYS A 122 -10.00 4.77 12.91
N LYS A 123 -9.16 3.90 13.48
CA LYS A 123 -8.96 2.49 13.06
C LYS A 123 -8.66 2.38 11.57
N SER A 124 -7.81 3.25 11.07
CA SER A 124 -7.50 3.41 9.66
C SER A 124 -6.27 2.62 9.24
N SER A 125 -5.87 2.72 7.97
CA SER A 125 -4.76 1.96 7.41
C SER A 125 -3.53 2.83 7.17
N LEU A 126 -2.35 2.21 7.26
CA LEU A 126 -1.06 2.81 6.95
C LEU A 126 -0.30 1.90 6.00
N LEU A 127 -0.16 2.32 4.74
CA LEU A 127 0.70 1.65 3.76
C LEU A 127 2.10 2.26 3.81
N VAL A 128 3.08 1.47 4.25
CA VAL A 128 4.48 1.87 4.36
C VAL A 128 5.28 1.28 3.21
N HIS A 129 5.99 2.12 2.46
CA HIS A 129 7.00 1.63 1.51
C HIS A 129 8.12 0.90 2.28
N CYS A 130 8.35 -0.36 1.96
CA CYS A 130 9.42 -1.17 2.55
C CYS A 130 10.40 -1.60 1.46
N GLY A 131 11.70 -1.49 1.73
CA GLY A 131 12.75 -1.94 0.81
C GLY A 131 13.61 -0.84 0.21
N ARG A 132 14.49 -1.23 -0.70
CA ARG A 132 15.46 -0.33 -1.34
C ARG A 132 14.86 0.48 -2.47
N PHE A 133 15.25 1.74 -2.52
CA PHE A 133 15.18 2.52 -3.75
C PHE A 133 16.44 2.26 -4.59
N LYS A 134 16.28 2.12 -5.90
CA LYS A 134 17.40 1.79 -6.83
C LYS A 134 18.46 2.89 -6.96
N ASP A 135 18.20 4.07 -6.43
CA ASP A 135 19.11 5.24 -6.49
C ASP A 135 20.15 5.30 -5.37
N GLY A 136 20.24 4.24 -4.54
CA GLY A 136 21.23 4.17 -3.46
C GLY A 136 20.84 4.90 -2.17
N SER A 137 19.58 5.31 -2.04
CA SER A 137 19.05 5.94 -0.83
C SER A 137 19.15 5.03 0.40
N PRO A 138 19.23 5.60 1.63
CA PRO A 138 19.43 4.82 2.85
C PRO A 138 18.32 3.79 3.09
N GLU A 139 18.68 2.53 3.24
CA GLU A 139 17.73 1.47 3.58
C GLU A 139 17.07 1.67 4.93
N SER A 140 17.76 2.30 5.87
CA SER A 140 17.33 2.44 7.24
C SER A 140 15.94 3.05 7.38
N ASN A 141 15.60 4.04 6.55
CA ASN A 141 14.33 4.77 6.65
C ASN A 141 13.13 4.01 6.03
N SER A 142 13.38 2.98 5.22
CA SER A 142 12.35 2.13 4.60
C SER A 142 12.44 0.68 5.08
N SER A 143 13.06 0.41 6.22
CA SER A 143 13.07 -0.91 6.82
C SER A 143 11.66 -1.28 7.32
N TYR A 144 11.23 -2.53 7.07
CA TYR A 144 9.99 -3.07 7.63
C TYR A 144 9.99 -3.03 9.17
N LEU A 145 11.15 -3.00 9.82
CA LEU A 145 11.26 -2.93 11.28
C LEU A 145 10.60 -1.68 11.86
N HIS A 146 10.66 -0.56 11.16
CA HIS A 146 10.00 0.68 11.58
C HIS A 146 8.47 0.58 11.46
N ALA A 147 7.98 -0.01 10.37
CA ALA A 147 6.55 -0.26 10.21
C ALA A 147 6.04 -1.29 11.24
N LEU A 148 6.85 -2.30 11.57
CA LEU A 148 6.57 -3.27 12.63
C LEU A 148 6.47 -2.58 14.00
N GLU A 149 7.36 -1.63 14.31
CA GLU A 149 7.34 -0.87 15.54
C GLU A 149 6.04 -0.06 15.69
N VAL A 150 5.58 0.58 14.61
CA VAL A 150 4.28 1.24 14.58
C VAL A 150 3.15 0.25 14.84
N GLY A 151 3.12 -0.89 14.16
CA GLY A 151 2.09 -1.92 14.35
C GLY A 151 2.04 -2.48 15.78
N LYS A 152 3.19 -2.57 16.45
CA LYS A 152 3.27 -2.96 17.87
C LYS A 152 2.69 -1.91 18.80
N LYS A 153 2.96 -0.62 18.53
CA LYS A 153 2.54 0.49 19.39
C LYS A 153 1.06 0.85 19.19
N PHE A 154 0.56 0.76 17.97
CA PHE A 154 -0.78 1.19 17.55
C PHE A 154 -1.58 0.02 16.99
N SER A 155 -2.22 -0.74 17.87
CA SER A 155 -2.89 -2.00 17.51
C SER A 155 -4.18 -1.85 16.68
N ASN A 156 -4.75 -0.63 16.62
CA ASN A 156 -5.94 -0.36 15.80
C ASN A 156 -5.59 0.10 14.37
N ILE A 157 -4.31 0.36 14.06
CA ILE A 157 -3.88 0.68 12.70
C ILE A 157 -3.67 -0.62 11.92
N ASN A 158 -4.29 -0.76 10.75
CA ASN A 158 -3.92 -1.80 9.80
C ASN A 158 -2.63 -1.38 9.09
N VAL A 159 -1.48 -1.90 9.51
CA VAL A 159 -0.19 -1.57 8.92
C VAL A 159 0.10 -2.51 7.76
N ILE A 160 0.21 -1.96 6.55
CA ILE A 160 0.45 -2.72 5.32
C ILE A 160 1.90 -2.51 4.91
N PHE A 161 2.67 -3.60 4.89
CA PHE A 161 4.05 -3.58 4.43
C PHE A 161 4.09 -3.62 2.90
N GLY A 162 4.48 -2.51 2.30
CA GLY A 162 4.72 -2.42 0.87
C GLY A 162 5.78 -3.42 0.41
N HIS A 163 5.63 -3.94 -0.80
CA HIS A 163 6.60 -4.84 -1.44
C HIS A 163 6.92 -6.09 -0.59
N MET A 164 5.93 -6.63 0.11
CA MET A 164 6.08 -7.78 1.02
C MET A 164 7.07 -7.52 2.17
N GLY A 165 7.24 -6.26 2.59
CA GLY A 165 8.22 -5.87 3.62
C GLY A 165 9.64 -5.68 3.10
N GLY A 166 9.88 -5.88 1.80
CA GLY A 166 11.14 -5.69 1.10
C GLY A 166 11.24 -6.49 -0.18
N ASN A 167 12.09 -6.03 -1.09
CA ASN A 167 12.20 -6.63 -2.43
C ASN A 167 13.04 -7.92 -2.50
N ASP A 168 13.81 -8.22 -1.47
CA ASP A 168 14.63 -9.43 -1.38
C ASP A 168 13.90 -10.55 -0.64
N THR A 169 13.98 -11.79 -1.13
CA THR A 169 13.29 -12.94 -0.52
C THR A 169 13.72 -13.20 0.92
N GLY A 170 14.99 -12.96 1.27
CA GLY A 170 15.48 -13.09 2.64
C GLY A 170 14.89 -12.06 3.58
N ILE A 171 14.75 -10.81 3.10
CA ILE A 171 14.09 -9.72 3.84
C ILE A 171 12.61 -10.05 4.02
N VAL A 172 11.91 -10.51 2.97
CA VAL A 172 10.50 -10.94 3.06
C VAL A 172 10.32 -12.01 4.12
N LYS A 173 11.16 -13.05 4.13
CA LYS A 173 11.13 -14.09 5.17
C LYS A 173 11.28 -13.52 6.57
N SER A 174 12.21 -12.60 6.75
CA SER A 174 12.44 -11.94 8.04
C SER A 174 11.24 -11.08 8.46
N ALA A 175 10.66 -10.30 7.54
CA ALA A 175 9.49 -9.47 7.79
C ALA A 175 8.25 -10.29 8.17
N VAL A 176 7.98 -11.37 7.42
CA VAL A 176 6.88 -12.29 7.66
C VAL A 176 7.02 -12.95 9.05
N ASN A 177 8.21 -13.47 9.39
CA ASN A 177 8.44 -14.05 10.71
C ASN A 177 8.27 -13.02 11.84
N ALA A 178 8.77 -11.81 11.67
CA ALA A 178 8.65 -10.74 12.67
C ALA A 178 7.20 -10.28 12.90
N ALA A 179 6.36 -10.37 11.87
CA ALA A 179 4.95 -9.97 11.92
C ALA A 179 4.00 -11.07 12.42
N LYS A 180 4.47 -12.29 12.67
CA LYS A 180 3.63 -13.45 12.95
C LYS A 180 2.66 -13.25 14.11
N GLU A 181 3.11 -12.61 15.18
CA GLU A 181 2.33 -12.40 16.41
C GLU A 181 1.39 -11.16 16.34
N PHE A 182 1.39 -10.40 15.24
CA PHE A 182 0.65 -9.14 15.13
C PHE A 182 -0.45 -9.23 14.08
N SER A 183 -1.70 -9.35 14.49
CA SER A 183 -2.87 -9.52 13.61
C SER A 183 -3.20 -8.28 12.75
N ASN A 184 -2.70 -7.10 13.14
CA ASN A 184 -2.90 -5.83 12.45
C ASN A 184 -1.83 -5.51 11.39
N ILE A 185 -0.92 -6.46 11.09
CA ILE A 185 0.10 -6.29 10.07
C ILE A 185 -0.25 -7.13 8.84
N PHE A 186 -0.28 -6.48 7.70
CA PHE A 186 -0.59 -7.01 6.38
C PHE A 186 0.58 -6.85 5.43
N PHE A 187 0.58 -7.60 4.34
CA PHE A 187 1.60 -7.57 3.29
C PHE A 187 0.94 -7.37 1.94
N GLU A 188 1.52 -6.52 1.07
CA GLU A 188 1.02 -6.41 -0.29
C GLU A 188 2.09 -6.80 -1.32
N THR A 189 1.65 -7.37 -2.43
CA THR A 189 2.49 -8.19 -3.33
C THR A 189 3.34 -7.43 -4.32
N SER A 190 3.27 -6.10 -4.38
CA SER A 190 3.95 -5.30 -5.40
C SER A 190 5.49 -5.38 -5.39
N GLY A 191 6.11 -4.76 -6.36
CA GLY A 191 7.56 -4.57 -6.46
C GLY A 191 8.29 -5.68 -7.23
N ILE A 192 8.15 -6.95 -6.87
CA ILE A 192 8.76 -8.09 -7.57
C ILE A 192 7.78 -9.25 -7.72
N SER A 193 7.55 -9.71 -8.95
CA SER A 193 6.64 -10.79 -9.29
C SER A 193 7.22 -12.19 -9.03
N THR A 194 7.70 -12.45 -7.81
CA THR A 194 8.24 -13.76 -7.43
C THR A 194 7.21 -14.54 -6.63
N PRO A 195 6.62 -15.65 -7.17
CA PRO A 195 5.56 -16.42 -6.51
C PRO A 195 5.96 -16.91 -5.11
N LEU A 196 7.19 -17.35 -4.93
CA LEU A 196 7.72 -17.85 -3.66
C LEU A 196 7.51 -16.90 -2.47
N ARG A 197 7.48 -15.57 -2.69
CA ARG A 197 7.21 -14.60 -1.61
C ARG A 197 5.77 -14.71 -1.10
N VAL A 198 4.83 -14.90 -2.03
CA VAL A 198 3.40 -15.10 -1.73
C VAL A 198 3.21 -16.43 -1.01
N GLU A 199 3.78 -17.51 -1.54
CA GLU A 199 3.70 -18.86 -0.96
C GLU A 199 4.18 -18.85 0.50
N TYR A 200 5.33 -18.25 0.75
CA TYR A 200 5.92 -18.17 2.09
C TYR A 200 5.07 -17.34 3.07
N ALA A 201 4.51 -16.21 2.61
CA ALA A 201 3.65 -15.41 3.46
C ALA A 201 2.33 -16.13 3.78
N VAL A 202 1.72 -16.79 2.80
CA VAL A 202 0.49 -17.57 2.99
C VAL A 202 0.72 -18.75 3.93
N GLU A 203 1.84 -19.45 3.80
CA GLU A 203 2.20 -20.58 4.68
C GLU A 203 2.30 -20.16 6.15
N LEU A 204 2.92 -19.03 6.43
CA LEU A 204 3.22 -18.60 7.80
C LEU A 204 2.16 -17.72 8.46
N LEU A 205 1.45 -16.91 7.68
CA LEU A 205 0.51 -15.91 8.19
C LEU A 205 -0.95 -16.21 7.86
N GLY A 206 -1.20 -17.11 6.90
CA GLY A 206 -2.51 -17.25 6.27
C GLY A 206 -2.70 -16.25 5.12
N SER A 207 -3.56 -16.62 4.17
CA SER A 207 -3.87 -15.79 3.00
C SER A 207 -4.61 -14.50 3.35
N GLU A 208 -5.28 -14.45 4.51
CA GLU A 208 -6.08 -13.31 4.99
C GLU A 208 -5.23 -12.07 5.30
N ARG A 209 -3.91 -12.23 5.36
CA ARG A 209 -2.97 -11.16 5.66
C ARG A 209 -2.16 -10.69 4.46
N VAL A 210 -2.46 -11.20 3.27
CA VAL A 210 -1.81 -10.84 2.01
C VAL A 210 -2.80 -10.14 1.09
N LEU A 211 -2.42 -9.00 0.52
CA LEU A 211 -3.21 -8.17 -0.37
C LEU A 211 -2.53 -8.08 -1.73
N PHE A 212 -3.31 -8.01 -2.80
CA PHE A 212 -2.75 -7.74 -4.12
C PHE A 212 -2.42 -6.25 -4.26
N GLY A 213 -1.19 -5.94 -4.66
CA GLY A 213 -0.73 -4.61 -5.03
C GLY A 213 0.12 -4.67 -6.30
N SER A 214 -0.08 -3.73 -7.23
CA SER A 214 0.67 -3.69 -8.48
C SER A 214 1.85 -2.74 -8.49
N ASP A 215 1.84 -1.69 -7.68
CA ASP A 215 2.78 -0.56 -7.78
C ASP A 215 2.74 0.13 -9.17
N PHE A 216 1.58 0.07 -9.84
CA PHE A 216 1.40 0.76 -11.11
C PHE A 216 1.43 2.29 -10.90
N PRO A 217 2.11 3.07 -11.75
CA PRO A 217 2.76 2.72 -13.02
C PRO A 217 4.26 2.39 -12.92
N TRP A 218 4.85 2.29 -11.71
CA TRP A 218 6.24 1.89 -11.51
C TRP A 218 6.53 0.48 -12.00
N CYS A 219 5.64 -0.45 -11.66
CA CYS A 219 5.70 -1.84 -12.06
C CYS A 219 4.63 -2.16 -13.12
N SER A 220 4.83 -3.23 -13.86
CA SER A 220 3.82 -3.76 -14.77
C SER A 220 2.73 -4.45 -13.96
N TYR A 221 1.49 -3.98 -14.05
CA TYR A 221 0.32 -4.62 -13.45
C TYR A 221 0.26 -6.12 -13.79
N ARG A 222 0.39 -6.46 -15.08
CA ARG A 222 0.33 -7.86 -15.54
C ARG A 222 1.41 -8.72 -14.92
N SER A 223 2.63 -8.20 -14.76
CA SER A 223 3.72 -8.94 -14.11
C SER A 223 3.41 -9.26 -12.65
N MET A 224 2.85 -8.28 -11.91
CA MET A 224 2.46 -8.50 -10.51
C MET A 224 1.28 -9.46 -10.40
N TYR A 225 0.27 -9.34 -11.29
CA TYR A 225 -0.86 -10.25 -11.36
C TYR A 225 -0.38 -11.71 -11.50
N TRP A 226 0.44 -11.99 -12.51
CA TRP A 226 0.95 -13.35 -12.75
C TRP A 226 1.87 -13.84 -11.64
N GLY A 227 2.59 -12.94 -10.95
CA GLY A 227 3.36 -13.31 -9.77
C GLY A 227 2.54 -13.91 -8.62
N VAL A 228 1.26 -13.52 -8.51
CA VAL A 228 0.33 -14.11 -7.55
C VAL A 228 -0.38 -15.33 -8.15
N GLU A 229 -0.79 -15.25 -9.43
CA GLU A 229 -1.51 -16.34 -10.09
C GLU A 229 -0.68 -17.62 -10.20
N ASP A 230 0.63 -17.49 -10.46
CA ASP A 230 1.57 -18.61 -10.56
C ASP A 230 2.01 -19.16 -9.19
N ALA A 231 1.64 -18.51 -8.08
CA ALA A 231 2.00 -19.00 -6.75
C ALA A 231 1.28 -20.33 -6.43
N LEU A 232 2.03 -21.27 -5.83
CA LEU A 232 1.55 -22.59 -5.44
C LEU A 232 0.75 -22.52 -4.13
N VAL A 233 -0.37 -21.77 -4.17
CA VAL A 233 -1.32 -21.63 -3.08
C VAL A 233 -2.72 -22.05 -3.56
N SER A 234 -3.64 -22.29 -2.62
CA SER A 234 -5.02 -22.69 -2.98
C SER A 234 -5.76 -21.59 -3.75
N GLU A 235 -6.77 -21.97 -4.54
CA GLU A 235 -7.65 -21.00 -5.22
C GLU A 235 -8.34 -20.06 -4.23
N GLU A 236 -8.75 -20.56 -3.07
CA GLU A 236 -9.30 -19.74 -1.99
C GLU A 236 -8.29 -18.69 -1.49
N ALA A 237 -7.03 -19.06 -1.35
CA ALA A 237 -5.97 -18.12 -0.98
C ALA A 237 -5.77 -17.03 -2.05
N LYS A 238 -5.82 -17.38 -3.33
CA LYS A 238 -5.77 -16.41 -4.44
C LYS A 238 -6.97 -15.47 -4.40
N GLU A 239 -8.18 -15.97 -4.17
CA GLU A 239 -9.37 -15.11 -4.01
C GLU A 239 -9.24 -14.15 -2.82
N ASN A 240 -8.69 -14.61 -1.69
CA ASN A 240 -8.43 -13.76 -0.54
C ASN A 240 -7.46 -12.64 -0.91
N ILE A 241 -6.35 -12.97 -1.55
CA ILE A 241 -5.30 -12.02 -1.94
C ILE A 241 -5.81 -11.01 -2.97
N PHE A 242 -6.47 -11.48 -4.03
CA PHE A 242 -6.92 -10.61 -5.11
C PHE A 242 -8.14 -9.75 -4.75
N SER A 243 -9.00 -10.20 -3.84
CA SER A 243 -10.27 -9.50 -3.63
C SER A 243 -10.74 -9.43 -2.18
N LYS A 244 -10.96 -10.57 -1.51
CA LYS A 244 -11.72 -10.63 -0.25
C LYS A 244 -11.06 -9.81 0.87
N ASN A 245 -9.73 -9.82 0.95
CA ASN A 245 -9.02 -9.06 1.99
C ASN A 245 -9.17 -7.56 1.82
N PHE A 246 -9.13 -7.07 0.57
CA PHE A 246 -9.41 -5.67 0.28
C PHE A 246 -10.81 -5.28 0.76
N LEU A 247 -11.83 -6.02 0.33
CA LEU A 247 -13.22 -5.75 0.72
C LEU A 247 -13.40 -5.75 2.23
N ARG A 248 -12.83 -6.72 2.92
CA ARG A 248 -12.90 -6.81 4.39
C ARG A 248 -12.28 -5.62 5.13
N LEU A 249 -11.23 -5.02 4.57
CA LEU A 249 -10.48 -3.95 5.22
C LEU A 249 -10.97 -2.55 4.84
N PHE A 250 -11.56 -2.37 3.65
CA PHE A 250 -11.80 -1.05 3.08
C PHE A 250 -13.24 -0.79 2.61
N THR A 251 -14.11 -1.78 2.65
CA THR A 251 -15.55 -1.64 2.36
C THR A 251 -16.40 -2.18 3.50
#